data_ed5ab8fd8f41a4eb2068f908118a06a8
#
_entry.id   ed5ab8fd8f41a4eb2068f908118a06a8
#
_cell.length_a   1.000
_cell.length_b   1.000
_cell.length_c   1.000
_cell.angle_alpha   90.00
_cell.angle_beta   90.00
_cell.angle_gamma   90.00
#
_symmetry.space_group_name_H-M   'P 1'
#
loop_
_entity.id
_entity.type
_entity.pdbx_description
1 polymer ?
#
loop_
_entity_poly.entity_id
_entity_poly.type
_entity_poly.pdbx_seq_one_letter_code
_entity_poly.pdbx_strand_id
1 'polypeptide(L)'
;MAERQVEEQFEHDLVIQAAAEQFAGSARYLIHTNPGNEKKVAVGHQHPDIIVTEKGSANIKFVIEVETANSVASEEVNHWRALSVLGPPLYLVTPYRVMPVAQRLCGGAGVNCHYGYYVKDELGRFKVVLKKDPALPASGPAARPQ
;
A
#
# COMPACT_ATOMS: atom_id res chain seq x y z
N MET A 1 -5.68 -15.79 -7.78
CA MET A 1 -4.69 -14.88 -7.21
C MET A 1 -3.31 -15.47 -7.39
N ALA A 2 -2.38 -14.67 -7.85
CA ALA A 2 -1.04 -15.15 -8.13
C ALA A 2 -0.30 -15.47 -6.84
N GLU A 3 0.40 -16.57 -6.83
CA GLU A 3 1.22 -16.94 -5.69
C GLU A 3 2.58 -16.29 -5.83
N ARG A 4 3.06 -15.71 -4.74
CA ARG A 4 4.37 -15.10 -4.75
C ARG A 4 5.44 -16.15 -4.53
N GLN A 5 6.57 -15.97 -5.20
CA GLN A 5 7.75 -16.75 -4.90
C GLN A 5 8.26 -16.33 -3.51
N VAL A 6 9.11 -17.16 -2.93
CA VAL A 6 9.62 -16.92 -1.59
C VAL A 6 10.31 -15.55 -1.50
N GLU A 7 11.14 -15.23 -2.47
CA GLU A 7 11.84 -13.96 -2.47
C GLU A 7 10.87 -12.79 -2.59
N GLU A 8 9.84 -12.94 -3.39
CA GLU A 8 8.86 -11.89 -3.55
C GLU A 8 8.01 -11.71 -2.30
N GLN A 9 7.67 -12.81 -1.64
CA GLN A 9 6.94 -12.71 -0.39
C GLN A 9 7.78 -11.99 0.67
N PHE A 10 9.07 -12.28 0.71
CA PHE A 10 9.98 -11.62 1.62
C PHE A 10 10.07 -10.13 1.32
N GLU A 11 10.22 -9.78 0.05
CA GLU A 11 10.24 -8.38 -0.38
C GLU A 11 8.93 -7.68 0.01
N HIS A 12 7.81 -8.32 -0.26
CA HIS A 12 6.48 -7.80 0.07
C HIS A 12 6.42 -7.45 1.56
N ASP A 13 6.85 -8.38 2.41
CA ASP A 13 6.77 -8.19 3.85
C ASP A 13 7.74 -7.11 4.35
N LEU A 14 8.91 -7.00 3.73
CA LEU A 14 9.85 -5.95 4.09
C LEU A 14 9.32 -4.57 3.70
N VAL A 15 8.61 -4.48 2.58
CA VAL A 15 8.02 -3.21 2.17
C VAL A 15 6.91 -2.81 3.14
N ILE A 16 6.09 -3.77 3.58
CA ILE A 16 5.07 -3.50 4.58
C ILE A 16 5.72 -2.95 5.85
N GLN A 17 6.79 -3.58 6.30
CA GLN A 17 7.48 -3.14 7.49
C GLN A 17 8.07 -1.75 7.31
N ALA A 18 8.69 -1.48 6.18
CA ALA A 18 9.26 -0.17 5.91
C ALA A 18 8.20 0.91 5.89
N ALA A 19 7.06 0.64 5.26
CA ALA A 19 5.97 1.60 5.22
C ALA A 19 5.42 1.84 6.62
N ALA A 20 5.23 0.78 7.38
CA ALA A 20 4.72 0.92 8.75
C ALA A 20 5.64 1.79 9.59
N GLU A 21 6.95 1.60 9.46
CA GLU A 21 7.90 2.40 10.20
C GLU A 21 7.89 3.87 9.77
N GLN A 22 7.75 4.09 8.46
CA GLN A 22 7.69 5.46 7.94
C GLN A 22 6.48 6.22 8.48
N PHE A 23 5.32 5.55 8.55
CA PHE A 23 4.10 6.23 8.95
C PHE A 23 3.88 6.24 10.45
N ALA A 24 4.55 5.37 11.19
CA ALA A 24 4.38 5.28 12.63
C ALA A 24 4.90 6.51 13.37
N GLY A 25 5.67 7.34 12.69
CA GLY A 25 6.17 8.57 13.32
C GLY A 25 5.08 9.60 13.56
N SER A 26 3.90 9.43 12.96
CA SER A 26 2.83 10.40 13.16
C SER A 26 2.20 10.21 14.52
N ALA A 27 2.03 11.31 15.26
CA ALA A 27 1.37 11.26 16.55
C ALA A 27 -0.14 11.06 16.41
N ARG A 28 -0.67 11.19 15.18
CA ARG A 28 -2.11 11.17 14.96
C ARG A 28 -2.63 9.82 14.53
N TYR A 29 -1.77 8.91 14.07
CA TYR A 29 -2.21 7.69 13.43
C TYR A 29 -1.64 6.45 14.09
N LEU A 30 -2.40 5.37 14.01
CA LEU A 30 -1.95 4.03 14.37
C LEU A 30 -1.87 3.21 13.09
N ILE A 31 -0.86 2.35 13.03
CA ILE A 31 -0.60 1.55 11.85
C ILE A 31 -0.83 0.08 12.20
N HIS A 32 -1.64 -0.59 11.41
CA HIS A 32 -1.92 -2.02 11.57
C HIS A 32 -1.48 -2.73 10.30
N THR A 33 -0.86 -3.90 10.43
CA THR A 33 -0.32 -4.60 9.28
C THR A 33 -0.79 -6.05 9.24
N ASN A 34 -0.86 -6.59 8.03
CA ASN A 34 -1.16 -8.00 7.77
C ASN A 34 -0.08 -8.57 6.86
N PRO A 35 1.14 -8.81 7.37
CA PRO A 35 2.21 -9.32 6.52
C PRO A 35 2.01 -10.79 6.18
N GLY A 36 2.58 -11.21 5.07
CA GLY A 36 2.53 -12.59 4.66
C GLY A 36 1.11 -13.06 4.47
N ASN A 37 0.79 -14.17 5.10
CA ASN A 37 -0.55 -14.72 5.06
C ASN A 37 -1.36 -14.38 6.32
N GLU A 38 -0.86 -13.47 7.13
CA GLU A 38 -1.58 -13.09 8.33
C GLU A 38 -2.84 -12.34 7.96
N LYS A 39 -3.91 -12.62 8.67
CA LYS A 39 -5.18 -11.97 8.43
C LYS A 39 -5.77 -11.56 9.76
N LYS A 40 -5.00 -10.76 10.49
CA LYS A 40 -5.36 -10.37 11.85
C LYS A 40 -6.27 -9.16 11.89
N VAL A 41 -6.08 -8.23 10.96
CA VAL A 41 -6.82 -6.97 10.99
C VAL A 41 -7.63 -6.87 9.71
N ALA A 42 -8.93 -6.75 9.86
CA ALA A 42 -9.83 -6.76 8.71
C ALA A 42 -10.51 -5.40 8.52
N VAL A 43 -10.83 -5.09 7.28
CA VAL A 43 -11.73 -4.01 6.94
C VAL A 43 -12.82 -4.67 6.10
N GLY A 44 -14.04 -4.76 6.64
CA GLY A 44 -15.08 -5.54 6.02
C GLY A 44 -14.62 -7.00 5.95
N HIS A 45 -14.63 -7.56 4.76
CA HIS A 45 -14.20 -8.95 4.55
C HIS A 45 -12.80 -9.01 3.94
N GLN A 46 -12.07 -7.90 3.91
CA GLN A 46 -10.75 -7.84 3.30
C GLN A 46 -9.68 -7.62 4.37
N HIS A 47 -8.46 -7.95 4.03
CA HIS A 47 -7.32 -7.79 4.93
C HIS A 47 -6.21 -7.03 4.19
N PRO A 48 -6.35 -5.70 4.06
CA PRO A 48 -5.31 -4.92 3.39
C PRO A 48 -3.98 -5.08 4.09
N ASP A 49 -2.91 -4.93 3.34
CA ASP A 49 -1.58 -5.10 3.91
C ASP A 49 -1.32 -4.10 5.04
N ILE A 50 -1.78 -2.87 4.89
CA ILE A 50 -1.59 -1.84 5.92
C ILE A 50 -2.89 -1.07 6.08
N ILE A 51 -3.28 -0.85 7.34
CA ILE A 51 -4.46 -0.09 7.67
C ILE A 51 -4.02 1.05 8.58
N VAL A 52 -4.34 2.29 8.19
CA VAL A 52 -3.96 3.46 8.96
C VAL A 52 -5.22 4.03 9.59
N THR A 53 -5.26 4.04 10.92
CA THR A 53 -6.41 4.56 11.66
C THR A 53 -6.01 5.80 12.43
N GLU A 54 -7.01 6.56 12.83
CA GLU A 54 -6.78 7.73 13.63
C GLU A 54 -6.63 7.32 15.09
N LYS A 55 -5.62 7.86 15.78
CA LYS A 55 -5.41 7.54 17.19
C LYS A 55 -6.62 7.96 18.00
N GLY A 56 -7.03 7.10 18.91
CA GLY A 56 -8.16 7.41 19.79
C GLY A 56 -9.52 7.22 19.13
N SER A 57 -9.56 6.61 17.96
CA SER A 57 -10.79 6.45 17.23
C SER A 57 -10.69 5.19 16.37
N ALA A 58 -11.82 4.69 15.91
CA ALA A 58 -11.82 3.57 14.99
C ALA A 58 -11.84 4.01 13.53
N ASN A 59 -11.74 5.31 13.29
CA ASN A 59 -11.79 5.81 11.92
C ASN A 59 -10.58 5.37 11.12
N ILE A 60 -10.83 4.74 9.99
CA ILE A 60 -9.78 4.34 9.08
C ILE A 60 -9.53 5.49 8.11
N LYS A 61 -8.29 5.96 8.09
CA LYS A 61 -7.94 7.08 7.21
C LYS A 61 -7.67 6.61 5.81
N PHE A 62 -6.93 5.53 5.66
CA PHE A 62 -6.69 4.92 4.36
C PHE A 62 -6.10 3.54 4.56
N VAL A 63 -6.08 2.76 3.47
CA VAL A 63 -5.45 1.44 3.48
C VAL A 63 -4.44 1.38 2.36
N ILE A 64 -3.45 0.52 2.51
CA ILE A 64 -2.40 0.33 1.53
C ILE A 64 -2.33 -1.14 1.17
N GLU A 65 -2.25 -1.41 -0.12
CA GLU A 65 -1.98 -2.76 -0.60
C GLU A 65 -0.65 -2.73 -1.33
N VAL A 66 0.25 -3.63 -0.97
CA VAL A 66 1.59 -3.68 -1.53
C VAL A 66 1.65 -4.81 -2.54
N GLU A 67 2.11 -4.51 -3.75
CA GLU A 67 2.30 -5.51 -4.79
C GLU A 67 3.77 -5.57 -5.15
N THR A 68 4.23 -6.75 -5.54
CA THR A 68 5.57 -6.91 -6.09
C THR A 68 5.48 -6.89 -7.60
N ALA A 69 6.62 -6.92 -8.28
CA ALA A 69 6.63 -6.75 -9.73
C ALA A 69 5.76 -7.79 -10.44
N ASN A 70 5.84 -9.04 -9.99
CA ASN A 70 5.11 -10.11 -10.66
C ASN A 70 3.64 -10.19 -10.30
N SER A 71 3.24 -9.54 -9.20
CA SER A 71 1.82 -9.55 -8.83
C SER A 71 1.05 -8.38 -9.42
N VAL A 72 1.72 -7.46 -10.09
CA VAL A 72 1.03 -6.40 -10.83
C VAL A 72 0.59 -6.98 -12.16
N ALA A 73 -0.57 -7.60 -12.14
CA ALA A 73 -1.08 -8.34 -13.29
C ALA A 73 -2.60 -8.24 -13.31
N SER A 74 -3.17 -8.51 -14.48
CA SER A 74 -4.63 -8.37 -14.66
C SER A 74 -5.42 -9.27 -13.73
N GLU A 75 -4.86 -10.41 -13.32
CA GLU A 75 -5.57 -11.32 -12.43
C GLU A 75 -5.73 -10.77 -11.02
N GLU A 76 -5.01 -9.70 -10.66
CA GLU A 76 -5.16 -9.07 -9.36
C GLU A 76 -6.18 -7.93 -9.36
N VAL A 77 -6.68 -7.55 -10.51
CA VAL A 77 -7.55 -6.37 -10.62
C VAL A 77 -8.82 -6.51 -9.78
N ASN A 78 -9.42 -7.70 -9.75
CA ASN A 78 -10.62 -7.90 -8.96
C ASN A 78 -10.36 -7.75 -7.47
N HIS A 79 -9.18 -8.16 -7.01
CA HIS A 79 -8.79 -7.98 -5.61
C HIS A 79 -8.63 -6.49 -5.30
N TRP A 80 -7.97 -5.76 -6.18
CA TRP A 80 -7.83 -4.30 -5.99
C TRP A 80 -9.19 -3.60 -6.00
N ARG A 81 -10.09 -4.06 -6.87
CA ARG A 81 -11.43 -3.48 -6.91
C ARG A 81 -12.15 -3.70 -5.58
N ALA A 82 -12.04 -4.91 -5.03
CA ALA A 82 -12.68 -5.21 -3.76
C ALA A 82 -12.15 -4.31 -2.65
N LEU A 83 -10.85 -4.05 -2.66
CA LEU A 83 -10.26 -3.14 -1.68
C LEU A 83 -10.70 -1.70 -1.90
N SER A 84 -10.86 -1.29 -3.15
CA SER A 84 -11.15 0.11 -3.48
C SER A 84 -12.55 0.52 -3.07
N VAL A 85 -13.45 -0.43 -2.85
CA VAL A 85 -14.84 -0.12 -2.51
C VAL A 85 -15.15 -0.29 -1.03
N LEU A 86 -14.13 -0.45 -0.19
CA LEU A 86 -14.35 -0.64 1.24
C LEU A 86 -14.79 0.63 1.96
N GLY A 87 -14.58 1.77 1.35
CA GLY A 87 -14.90 3.07 1.96
C GLY A 87 -13.65 3.91 2.14
N PRO A 88 -12.68 3.48 2.92
CA PRO A 88 -11.44 4.27 3.03
C PRO A 88 -10.68 4.32 1.71
N PRO A 89 -9.95 5.39 1.44
CA PRO A 89 -9.13 5.45 0.24
C PRO A 89 -8.10 4.32 0.20
N LEU A 90 -7.91 3.76 -0.98
CA LEU A 90 -6.90 2.72 -1.20
C LEU A 90 -5.69 3.32 -1.89
N TYR A 91 -4.52 2.99 -1.38
CA TYR A 91 -3.25 3.28 -2.05
C TYR A 91 -2.66 1.96 -2.51
N LEU A 92 -2.43 1.84 -3.81
CA LEU A 92 -1.81 0.66 -4.39
C LEU A 92 -0.34 0.98 -4.57
N VAL A 93 0.53 0.28 -3.86
CA VAL A 93 1.96 0.56 -3.83
C VAL A 93 2.70 -0.55 -4.56
N THR A 94 3.47 -0.17 -5.56
CA THR A 94 4.18 -1.13 -6.43
C THR A 94 5.63 -0.70 -6.55
N PRO A 95 6.50 -1.57 -7.07
CA PRO A 95 7.83 -1.11 -7.42
C PRO A 95 7.73 0.06 -8.41
N TYR A 96 8.63 1.00 -8.29
CA TYR A 96 8.55 2.23 -9.09
C TYR A 96 8.37 1.95 -10.58
N ARG A 97 9.11 0.97 -11.11
CA ARG A 97 9.11 0.71 -12.54
C ARG A 97 7.79 0.18 -13.07
N VAL A 98 7.01 -0.48 -12.23
CA VAL A 98 5.75 -1.08 -12.68
C VAL A 98 4.52 -0.28 -12.27
N MET A 99 4.71 0.86 -11.62
CA MET A 99 3.56 1.69 -11.25
C MET A 99 2.72 2.08 -12.48
N PRO A 100 3.31 2.43 -13.65
CA PRO A 100 2.48 2.73 -14.80
C PRO A 100 1.64 1.54 -15.27
N VAL A 101 2.12 0.32 -15.06
CA VAL A 101 1.33 -0.86 -15.43
C VAL A 101 0.11 -0.95 -14.52
N ALA A 102 0.30 -0.75 -13.22
CA ALA A 102 -0.81 -0.77 -12.27
C ALA A 102 -1.84 0.31 -12.63
N GLN A 103 -1.36 1.50 -12.95
CA GLN A 103 -2.25 2.60 -13.32
C GLN A 103 -3.07 2.25 -14.57
N ARG A 104 -2.45 1.60 -15.53
CA ARG A 104 -3.13 1.21 -16.77
C ARG A 104 -4.17 0.14 -16.49
N LEU A 105 -3.83 -0.85 -15.69
CA LEU A 105 -4.74 -1.94 -15.36
C LEU A 105 -5.95 -1.42 -14.59
N CYS A 106 -5.72 -0.58 -13.60
CA CYS A 106 -6.80 -0.03 -12.81
C CYS A 106 -7.66 0.93 -13.63
N GLY A 107 -7.04 1.75 -14.45
CA GLY A 107 -7.78 2.69 -15.28
C GLY A 107 -8.68 1.98 -16.27
N GLY A 108 -8.17 0.92 -16.89
CA GLY A 108 -8.95 0.16 -17.85
C GLY A 108 -10.11 -0.60 -17.23
N ALA A 109 -10.01 -0.92 -15.94
CA ALA A 109 -11.03 -1.68 -15.25
C ALA A 109 -11.94 -0.82 -14.38
N GLY A 110 -11.70 0.48 -14.35
CA GLY A 110 -12.52 1.38 -13.55
C GLY A 110 -12.28 1.25 -12.04
N VAL A 111 -11.09 0.80 -11.64
CA VAL A 111 -10.74 0.72 -10.22
C VAL A 111 -10.28 2.09 -9.77
N ASN A 112 -10.97 2.66 -8.78
CA ASN A 112 -10.67 4.01 -8.31
C ASN A 112 -9.77 3.93 -7.07
N CYS A 113 -8.50 4.25 -7.23
CA CYS A 113 -7.57 4.22 -6.12
C CYS A 113 -6.45 5.23 -6.35
N HIS A 114 -5.66 5.42 -5.32
CA HIS A 114 -4.45 6.22 -5.41
C HIS A 114 -3.25 5.29 -5.57
N TYR A 115 -2.11 5.85 -5.91
CA TYR A 115 -0.92 5.06 -6.22
C TYR A 115 0.25 5.51 -5.38
N GLY A 116 1.15 4.59 -5.16
CA GLY A 116 2.43 4.87 -4.58
C GLY A 116 3.44 3.91 -5.17
N TYR A 117 4.68 4.06 -4.74
CA TYR A 117 5.72 3.16 -5.22
C TYR A 117 6.76 2.96 -4.13
N TYR A 118 7.58 1.94 -4.32
CA TYR A 118 8.69 1.75 -3.42
C TYR A 118 9.97 1.57 -4.23
N VAL A 119 11.07 1.93 -3.62
CA VAL A 119 12.40 1.77 -4.18
C VAL A 119 13.30 1.21 -3.10
N LYS A 120 14.39 0.57 -3.54
CA LYS A 120 15.38 0.07 -2.62
C LYS A 120 16.59 1.00 -2.68
N ASP A 121 17.06 1.43 -1.51
CA ASP A 121 18.21 2.32 -1.48
C ASP A 121 19.51 1.54 -1.57
N GLU A 122 20.63 2.23 -1.49
CA GLU A 122 21.96 1.62 -1.65
C GLU A 122 22.28 0.62 -0.54
N LEU A 123 21.62 0.78 0.61
CA LEU A 123 21.85 -0.12 1.74
C LEU A 123 20.86 -1.27 1.76
N GLY A 124 20.04 -1.38 0.72
CA GLY A 124 19.06 -2.45 0.64
C GLY A 124 17.79 -2.20 1.42
N ARG A 125 17.56 -0.98 1.89
CA ARG A 125 16.36 -0.64 2.63
C ARG A 125 15.30 -0.12 1.68
N PHE A 126 14.06 -0.43 1.97
CA PHE A 126 12.94 0.03 1.14
C PHE A 126 12.42 1.36 1.62
N LYS A 127 12.00 2.18 0.66
CA LYS A 127 11.37 3.46 0.93
C LYS A 127 10.08 3.52 0.14
N VAL A 128 8.99 3.90 0.80
CA VAL A 128 7.66 3.96 0.19
C VAL A 128 7.27 5.42 0.02
N VAL A 129 6.80 5.75 -1.17
CA VAL A 129 6.34 7.10 -1.50
C VAL A 129 4.90 7.00 -1.98
N LEU A 130 4.01 7.70 -1.31
CA LEU A 130 2.61 7.77 -1.72
C LEU A 130 2.40 9.02 -2.55
N LYS A 131 1.74 8.86 -3.69
CA LYS A 131 1.43 10.00 -4.53
C LYS A 131 0.09 10.58 -4.08
N LYS A 132 0.03 11.88 -3.96
CA LYS A 132 -1.18 12.57 -3.50
C LYS A 132 -1.60 12.07 -2.14
N ASP A 133 -0.80 12.36 -1.17
CA ASP A 133 -1.08 11.93 0.18
C ASP A 133 -1.62 13.08 1.00
N PRO A 134 -2.90 13.32 0.95
CA PRO A 134 -3.48 14.42 1.70
C PRO A 134 -3.66 14.07 3.16
N ALA A 135 -3.53 12.81 3.52
CA ALA A 135 -3.84 12.39 4.86
C ALA A 135 -2.69 12.50 5.81
N LEU A 136 -1.46 12.49 5.32
CA LEU A 136 -0.31 12.56 6.18
C LEU A 136 0.28 13.95 6.15
N PRO A 137 0.74 14.45 7.27
CA PRO A 137 1.45 15.70 7.28
C PRO A 137 2.63 15.43 6.41
N ALA A 138 3.00 16.38 5.70
CA ALA A 138 4.09 16.32 4.86
C ALA A 138 5.20 15.81 5.64
N SER A 139 5.60 14.68 5.36
CA SER A 139 6.75 14.22 5.98
C SER A 139 7.79 14.87 5.21
N GLY A 140 7.74 15.91 5.04
CA GLY A 140 8.68 16.49 4.36
C GLY A 140 8.19 17.01 3.14
N PRO A 141 8.53 18.16 2.93
CA PRO A 141 8.15 18.85 1.80
C PRO A 141 8.61 18.12 0.63
N ALA A 142 9.55 17.38 0.87
CA ALA A 142 10.07 16.66 -0.15
C ALA A 142 9.03 15.89 -0.77
N ALA A 143 8.14 15.66 -0.03
CA ALA A 143 7.16 14.90 -0.53
C ALA A 143 6.59 15.47 -1.74
N ARG A 144 6.90 16.46 -2.09
CA ARG A 144 6.22 16.90 -3.08
C ARG A 144 6.75 17.07 -4.17
N PRO A 145 6.80 16.75 -4.83
CA PRO A 145 6.99 17.18 -5.84
C PRO A 145 6.38 16.78 -6.78
N GLN A 146 6.32 16.71 -7.03
CA GLN A 146 5.94 16.53 -7.66
C GLN A 146 5.58 16.24 -8.36
#